data_5e7444963b60faa38610bfe6030f1d56
#
_entry.id   5e7444963b60faa38610bfe6030f1d56
#
_cell.length_a   1.000
_cell.length_b   1.000
_cell.length_c   1.000
_cell.angle_alpha   90.00
_cell.angle_beta   90.00
_cell.angle_gamma   90.00
#
_symmetry.space_group_name_H-M   'P 1'
#
loop_
_entity.id
_entity.type
_entity.pdbx_description
1 polymer ?
#
loop_
_entity_poly.entity_id
_entity_poly.type
_entity_poly.pdbx_seq_one_letter_code
_entity_poly.pdbx_strand_id
1 'polypeptide(L)'
;MKDILDAILAGDATSADFAAVDVPEHYRGVTVRKDDVAMFEGLESRDKDPRRSLHLDEVPTPELGPGEALVAVMASSINYNTVWTSIFEPVSTFTFLERYGKMSPLSKRHDLPYHVVGSDLAGVVLRTGAGVHTWSPGDEVVAHCLSVELESPDGHNDTMLDPEQRIWGFETNFGGLAELALVKSNQLMPKPAHLSWEEAAAPGLVGSTAYRQLVSRNGADMKQGDTVLIWGASGGLGSYATQFALNGGATPVCVVSSDAKADICRDMGAKLIIDRRAEDYRFWKDDTTQDPREWRRLGAKIRELTGGDDPDIVFEHPGRETFGASTFVARKGGTIVTCASTSGYLHEYDNRYLWMSLKRIVGSHFANYREAWEANRLIAKGLVHPTLSQTYPLEQTGEAAWEVHCNRHQGKVGVLCLAPEEGLGVRDQHFREAHLQAINRFRGT
;
A
#
# COMPACT_ATOMS: atom_id res chain seq x y z
N MET A 1 -3.95 -27.83 2.92
CA MET A 1 -4.72 -26.61 2.57
C MET A 1 -6.22 -26.81 2.54
N LYS A 2 -6.75 -27.92 2.01
CA LYS A 2 -8.22 -28.14 1.89
C LYS A 2 -8.94 -28.03 3.24
N ASP A 3 -8.49 -28.75 4.26
CA ASP A 3 -9.16 -28.76 5.57
C ASP A 3 -9.14 -27.39 6.26
N ILE A 4 -8.07 -26.61 6.05
CA ILE A 4 -7.97 -25.21 6.51
C ILE A 4 -9.02 -24.35 5.80
N LEU A 5 -9.12 -24.46 4.47
CA LEU A 5 -10.10 -23.72 3.70
C LEU A 5 -11.53 -24.09 4.08
N ASP A 6 -11.82 -25.39 4.20
CA ASP A 6 -13.14 -25.90 4.59
C ASP A 6 -13.56 -25.35 5.97
N ALA A 7 -12.64 -25.31 6.94
CA ALA A 7 -12.88 -24.71 8.26
C ALA A 7 -13.16 -23.21 8.21
N ILE A 8 -12.43 -22.45 7.36
CA ILE A 8 -12.66 -21.02 7.19
C ILE A 8 -14.03 -20.75 6.54
N LEU A 9 -14.38 -21.51 5.51
CA LEU A 9 -15.63 -21.35 4.76
C LEU A 9 -16.87 -21.80 5.55
N ALA A 10 -16.74 -22.77 6.46
CA ALA A 10 -17.81 -23.18 7.36
C ALA A 10 -18.30 -22.03 8.25
N GLY A 11 -17.38 -21.15 8.68
CA GLY A 11 -17.69 -19.91 9.36
C GLY A 11 -18.07 -20.06 10.85
N ASP A 12 -18.16 -21.27 11.36
CA ASP A 12 -18.51 -21.64 12.74
C ASP A 12 -17.37 -22.39 13.48
N ALA A 13 -16.25 -22.63 12.79
CA ALA A 13 -15.07 -23.25 13.38
C ALA A 13 -14.53 -22.42 14.57
N THR A 14 -14.28 -23.10 15.68
CA THR A 14 -13.74 -22.50 16.90
C THR A 14 -12.22 -22.37 16.85
N SER A 15 -11.65 -21.61 17.78
CA SER A 15 -10.19 -21.52 17.94
C SER A 15 -9.54 -22.91 18.17
N ALA A 16 -10.23 -23.82 18.87
CA ALA A 16 -9.76 -25.19 19.08
C ALA A 16 -9.76 -26.01 17.78
N ASP A 17 -10.76 -25.82 16.93
CA ASP A 17 -10.83 -26.49 15.63
C ASP A 17 -9.66 -26.02 14.74
N PHE A 18 -9.42 -24.70 14.65
CA PHE A 18 -8.29 -24.15 13.91
C PHE A 18 -6.93 -24.61 14.48
N ALA A 19 -6.81 -24.70 15.81
CA ALA A 19 -5.60 -25.22 16.44
C ALA A 19 -5.33 -26.68 16.13
N ALA A 20 -6.38 -27.46 15.87
CA ALA A 20 -6.31 -28.90 15.57
C ALA A 20 -6.10 -29.21 14.08
N VAL A 21 -6.37 -28.27 13.16
CA VAL A 21 -6.14 -28.50 11.72
C VAL A 21 -4.65 -28.66 11.44
N ASP A 22 -4.27 -29.66 10.65
CA ASP A 22 -2.89 -29.86 10.24
C ASP A 22 -2.41 -28.75 9.29
N VAL A 23 -1.27 -28.14 9.61
CA VAL A 23 -0.59 -27.23 8.72
C VAL A 23 0.28 -28.03 7.76
N PRO A 24 0.14 -27.88 6.44
CA PRO A 24 0.92 -28.65 5.48
C PRO A 24 2.40 -28.31 5.54
N GLU A 25 3.26 -29.27 5.20
CA GLU A 25 4.73 -29.04 5.14
C GLU A 25 5.14 -28.11 4.01
N HIS A 26 4.32 -28.00 2.95
CA HIS A 26 4.53 -27.15 1.78
C HIS A 26 3.24 -26.41 1.43
N TYR A 27 3.38 -25.21 0.83
CA TYR A 27 2.26 -24.40 0.37
C TYR A 27 2.63 -23.67 -0.92
N ARG A 28 1.64 -23.22 -1.68
CA ARG A 28 1.86 -22.44 -2.89
C ARG A 28 2.07 -20.96 -2.56
N GLY A 29 3.13 -20.39 -3.11
CA GLY A 29 3.45 -18.97 -2.98
C GLY A 29 4.00 -18.38 -4.27
N VAL A 30 3.72 -17.11 -4.49
CA VAL A 30 4.31 -16.37 -5.61
C VAL A 30 5.71 -15.95 -5.23
N THR A 31 6.69 -16.38 -6.03
CA THR A 31 8.10 -16.17 -5.77
C THR A 31 8.79 -15.41 -6.90
N VAL A 32 9.87 -14.70 -6.54
CA VAL A 32 10.99 -14.43 -7.45
C VAL A 32 12.16 -15.32 -7.06
N ARG A 33 13.02 -15.65 -8.02
CA ARG A 33 14.16 -16.58 -7.83
C ARG A 33 15.48 -15.85 -7.96
N LYS A 34 16.45 -16.23 -7.13
CA LYS A 34 17.78 -15.59 -7.11
C LYS A 34 18.51 -15.74 -8.45
N ASP A 35 18.28 -16.85 -9.15
CA ASP A 35 18.89 -17.14 -10.46
C ASP A 35 18.33 -16.25 -11.59
N ASP A 36 17.16 -15.62 -11.39
CA ASP A 36 16.52 -14.76 -12.39
C ASP A 36 16.98 -13.28 -12.30
N VAL A 37 17.79 -12.90 -11.32
CA VAL A 37 18.15 -11.49 -11.04
C VAL A 37 18.75 -10.78 -12.27
N ALA A 38 19.52 -11.49 -13.09
CA ALA A 38 20.16 -10.94 -14.27
C ALA A 38 19.26 -10.95 -15.53
N MET A 39 18.03 -11.50 -15.47
CA MET A 39 17.20 -11.75 -16.65
C MET A 39 16.77 -10.47 -17.39
N PHE A 40 16.81 -9.33 -16.72
CA PHE A 40 16.42 -8.04 -17.28
C PHE A 40 17.61 -7.07 -17.49
N GLU A 41 18.84 -7.57 -17.43
CA GLU A 41 20.01 -6.72 -17.68
C GLU A 41 19.94 -6.03 -19.04
N GLY A 42 20.21 -4.73 -19.06
CA GLY A 42 20.19 -3.90 -20.27
C GLY A 42 18.81 -3.45 -20.75
N LEU A 43 17.72 -3.82 -20.06
CA LEU A 43 16.38 -3.32 -20.33
C LEU A 43 16.05 -2.09 -19.47
N GLU A 44 15.33 -1.15 -20.08
CA GLU A 44 14.70 -0.05 -19.32
C GLU A 44 13.58 -0.58 -18.42
N SER A 45 13.33 0.05 -17.26
CA SER A 45 12.34 -0.39 -16.29
C SER A 45 10.96 -0.69 -16.91
N ARG A 46 10.50 0.17 -17.82
CA ARG A 46 9.20 0.02 -18.51
C ARG A 46 9.10 -1.21 -19.42
N ASP A 47 10.25 -1.74 -19.86
CA ASP A 47 10.33 -2.86 -20.80
C ASP A 47 10.54 -4.21 -20.07
N LYS A 48 10.71 -4.17 -18.74
CA LYS A 48 10.82 -5.35 -17.89
C LYS A 48 9.43 -5.91 -17.57
N ASP A 49 9.21 -7.16 -17.89
CA ASP A 49 7.90 -7.82 -17.76
C ASP A 49 7.82 -8.67 -16.48
N PRO A 50 7.05 -8.24 -15.43
CA PRO A 50 6.87 -8.99 -14.19
C PRO A 50 6.40 -10.44 -14.37
N ARG A 51 5.67 -10.74 -15.44
CA ARG A 51 5.15 -12.09 -15.73
C ARG A 51 6.24 -13.13 -15.96
N ARG A 52 7.44 -12.67 -16.29
CA ARG A 52 8.58 -13.55 -16.59
C ARG A 52 9.33 -13.98 -15.32
N SER A 53 9.24 -13.22 -14.26
CA SER A 53 10.02 -13.39 -13.01
C SER A 53 9.17 -13.79 -11.82
N LEU A 54 7.84 -13.59 -11.89
CA LEU A 54 6.92 -14.07 -10.87
C LEU A 54 6.50 -15.51 -11.19
N HIS A 55 6.85 -16.42 -10.29
CA HIS A 55 6.56 -17.85 -10.38
C HIS A 55 5.58 -18.26 -9.30
N LEU A 56 4.70 -19.20 -9.58
CA LEU A 56 3.91 -19.88 -8.54
C LEU A 56 4.63 -21.17 -8.18
N ASP A 57 5.28 -21.18 -7.03
CA ASP A 57 6.08 -22.30 -6.55
C ASP A 57 5.45 -22.94 -5.32
N GLU A 58 5.70 -24.25 -5.15
CA GLU A 58 5.46 -24.96 -3.90
C GLU A 58 6.69 -24.82 -3.02
N VAL A 59 6.54 -24.18 -1.86
CA VAL A 59 7.63 -23.85 -0.94
C VAL A 59 7.40 -24.45 0.44
N PRO A 60 8.45 -24.77 1.20
CA PRO A 60 8.32 -25.27 2.56
C PRO A 60 7.66 -24.26 3.49
N THR A 61 6.77 -24.76 4.36
CA THR A 61 6.16 -23.93 5.42
C THR A 61 7.24 -23.49 6.42
N PRO A 62 7.38 -22.19 6.68
CA PRO A 62 8.42 -21.68 7.57
C PRO A 62 8.16 -22.08 9.02
N GLU A 63 9.22 -22.32 9.76
CA GLU A 63 9.16 -22.53 11.21
C GLU A 63 8.64 -21.27 11.91
N LEU A 64 7.68 -21.45 12.83
CA LEU A 64 7.08 -20.38 13.61
C LEU A 64 7.99 -20.00 14.79
N GLY A 65 8.43 -18.75 14.81
CA GLY A 65 9.25 -18.17 15.88
C GLY A 65 8.44 -17.50 17.00
N PRO A 66 9.10 -17.13 18.11
CA PRO A 66 8.48 -16.32 19.16
C PRO A 66 7.93 -14.99 18.61
N GLY A 67 6.78 -14.55 19.09
CA GLY A 67 6.16 -13.28 18.69
C GLY A 67 5.57 -13.27 17.27
N GLU A 68 5.55 -14.41 16.58
CA GLU A 68 5.06 -14.53 15.22
C GLU A 68 3.69 -15.22 15.14
N ALA A 69 3.04 -15.07 14.01
CA ALA A 69 1.82 -15.76 13.64
C ALA A 69 1.93 -16.34 12.22
N LEU A 70 1.42 -17.55 12.05
CA LEU A 70 1.20 -18.18 10.75
C LEU A 70 -0.25 -17.94 10.35
N VAL A 71 -0.45 -17.33 9.20
CA VAL A 71 -1.78 -16.92 8.71
C VAL A 71 -2.11 -17.68 7.43
N ALA A 72 -3.32 -18.25 7.37
CA ALA A 72 -3.93 -18.71 6.12
C ALA A 72 -4.41 -17.48 5.34
N VAL A 73 -3.81 -17.23 4.19
CA VAL A 73 -4.09 -16.02 3.42
C VAL A 73 -5.26 -16.26 2.47
N MET A 74 -6.37 -15.61 2.71
CA MET A 74 -7.54 -15.68 1.85
C MET A 74 -7.38 -14.81 0.62
N ALA A 75 -6.87 -13.58 0.81
CA ALA A 75 -6.58 -12.65 -0.27
C ALA A 75 -5.39 -11.74 0.07
N SER A 76 -4.76 -11.21 -0.97
CA SER A 76 -3.68 -10.24 -0.94
C SER A 76 -3.94 -9.12 -1.95
N SER A 77 -3.00 -8.21 -2.15
CA SER A 77 -3.09 -7.21 -3.20
C SER A 77 -1.72 -6.80 -3.75
N ILE A 78 -1.71 -6.29 -4.99
CA ILE A 78 -0.48 -5.83 -5.64
C ILE A 78 -0.15 -4.42 -5.15
N ASN A 79 1.08 -4.24 -4.71
CA ASN A 79 1.71 -2.96 -4.43
C ASN A 79 2.85 -2.69 -5.41
N TYR A 80 3.29 -1.44 -5.51
CA TYR A 80 4.37 -1.11 -6.43
C TYR A 80 5.71 -1.74 -6.01
N ASN A 81 5.91 -2.04 -4.72
CA ASN A 81 7.06 -2.81 -4.24
C ASN A 81 7.05 -4.26 -4.77
N THR A 82 5.88 -4.87 -4.99
CA THR A 82 5.78 -6.17 -5.68
C THR A 82 6.27 -6.07 -7.12
N VAL A 83 5.91 -4.98 -7.82
CA VAL A 83 6.43 -4.70 -9.17
C VAL A 83 7.95 -4.53 -9.13
N TRP A 84 8.48 -3.69 -8.22
CA TRP A 84 9.93 -3.52 -8.07
C TRP A 84 10.66 -4.83 -7.78
N THR A 85 10.13 -5.65 -6.88
CA THR A 85 10.70 -6.98 -6.60
C THR A 85 10.78 -7.82 -7.87
N SER A 86 9.71 -7.83 -8.65
CA SER A 86 9.61 -8.66 -9.86
C SER A 86 10.53 -8.20 -11.00
N ILE A 87 10.87 -6.92 -11.06
CA ILE A 87 11.80 -6.38 -12.07
C ILE A 87 13.22 -6.17 -11.53
N PHE A 88 13.47 -6.58 -10.28
CA PHE A 88 14.74 -6.48 -9.55
C PHE A 88 15.28 -5.04 -9.44
N GLU A 89 14.38 -4.07 -9.18
CA GLU A 89 14.72 -2.64 -9.09
C GLU A 89 14.30 -2.01 -7.75
N PRO A 90 14.98 -0.91 -7.37
CA PRO A 90 16.27 -0.41 -7.90
C PRO A 90 17.42 -1.34 -7.51
N VAL A 91 17.21 -2.25 -6.58
CA VAL A 91 18.14 -3.28 -6.08
C VAL A 91 17.36 -4.57 -5.88
N SER A 92 17.96 -5.71 -6.21
CA SER A 92 17.35 -7.01 -5.96
C SER A 92 17.04 -7.20 -4.47
N THR A 93 15.82 -7.65 -4.15
CA THR A 93 15.39 -7.92 -2.77
C THR A 93 16.21 -8.98 -2.07
N PHE A 94 16.91 -9.86 -2.80
CA PHE A 94 17.86 -10.83 -2.22
C PHE A 94 18.98 -10.15 -1.44
N THR A 95 19.36 -8.92 -1.79
CA THR A 95 20.33 -8.14 -1.01
C THR A 95 19.79 -7.81 0.40
N PHE A 96 18.51 -7.50 0.52
CA PHE A 96 17.86 -7.25 1.81
C PHE A 96 17.70 -8.54 2.61
N LEU A 97 17.25 -9.63 1.96
CA LEU A 97 17.10 -10.94 2.62
C LEU A 97 18.40 -11.47 3.16
N GLU A 98 19.49 -11.36 2.40
CA GLU A 98 20.85 -11.75 2.84
C GLU A 98 21.31 -10.90 4.04
N ARG A 99 21.07 -9.58 4.01
CA ARG A 99 21.40 -8.70 5.13
C ARG A 99 20.57 -9.07 6.37
N TYR A 100 19.27 -9.27 6.22
CA TYR A 100 18.39 -9.66 7.32
C TYR A 100 18.75 -11.03 7.88
N GLY A 101 19.06 -12.00 7.03
CA GLY A 101 19.47 -13.35 7.43
C GLY A 101 20.73 -13.40 8.29
N LYS A 102 21.58 -12.35 8.25
CA LYS A 102 22.80 -12.24 9.06
C LYS A 102 22.55 -11.69 10.48
N MET A 103 21.36 -11.15 10.77
CA MET A 103 21.10 -10.45 12.03
C MET A 103 20.92 -11.41 13.22
N SER A 104 20.33 -12.58 13.01
CA SER A 104 20.09 -13.56 14.05
C SER A 104 19.98 -14.99 13.49
N PRO A 105 20.10 -16.03 14.33
CA PRO A 105 19.84 -17.41 13.92
C PRO A 105 18.40 -17.60 13.38
N LEU A 106 17.41 -16.89 13.94
CA LEU A 106 16.02 -16.97 13.52
C LEU A 106 15.80 -16.28 12.18
N SER A 107 16.40 -15.12 11.94
CA SER A 107 16.25 -14.40 10.67
C SER A 107 16.96 -15.09 9.51
N LYS A 108 17.91 -16.01 9.77
CA LYS A 108 18.62 -16.76 8.72
C LYS A 108 17.67 -17.51 7.77
N ARG A 109 16.49 -17.94 8.23
CA ARG A 109 15.47 -18.63 7.42
C ARG A 109 14.89 -17.75 6.29
N HIS A 110 15.11 -16.42 6.32
CA HIS A 110 14.67 -15.51 5.28
C HIS A 110 15.65 -15.42 4.09
N ASP A 111 16.92 -15.81 4.28
CA ASP A 111 17.94 -15.85 3.22
C ASP A 111 17.88 -17.17 2.44
N LEU A 112 16.94 -17.24 1.51
CA LEU A 112 16.66 -18.40 0.68
C LEU A 112 16.95 -18.08 -0.80
N PRO A 113 17.11 -19.09 -1.68
CA PRO A 113 17.27 -18.87 -3.11
C PRO A 113 15.98 -18.39 -3.80
N TYR A 114 14.89 -18.25 -3.08
CA TYR A 114 13.62 -17.69 -3.51
C TYR A 114 13.06 -16.70 -2.49
N HIS A 115 12.22 -15.80 -2.96
CA HIS A 115 11.52 -14.81 -2.12
C HIS A 115 10.03 -14.90 -2.38
N VAL A 116 9.24 -15.32 -1.38
CA VAL A 116 7.78 -15.27 -1.40
C VAL A 116 7.36 -13.83 -1.17
N VAL A 117 6.77 -13.21 -2.18
CA VAL A 117 6.51 -11.75 -2.23
C VAL A 117 5.13 -11.38 -1.66
N GLY A 118 4.87 -10.09 -1.51
CA GLY A 118 3.56 -9.55 -1.11
C GLY A 118 3.56 -8.92 0.27
N SER A 119 3.09 -7.66 0.35
CA SER A 119 3.11 -6.84 1.57
C SER A 119 1.72 -6.50 2.09
N ASP A 120 0.69 -7.16 1.58
CA ASP A 120 -0.69 -7.08 2.04
C ASP A 120 -1.26 -8.50 2.25
N LEU A 121 -2.15 -8.66 3.22
CA LEU A 121 -3.01 -9.84 3.35
C LEU A 121 -4.31 -9.55 4.09
N ALA A 122 -5.32 -10.36 3.81
CA ALA A 122 -6.44 -10.64 4.70
C ALA A 122 -6.57 -12.18 4.83
N GLY A 123 -6.73 -12.65 6.06
CA GLY A 123 -6.73 -14.10 6.30
C GLY A 123 -7.09 -14.47 7.72
N VAL A 124 -6.79 -15.71 8.08
CA VAL A 124 -7.13 -16.31 9.38
C VAL A 124 -5.87 -16.82 10.06
N VAL A 125 -5.68 -16.48 11.32
CA VAL A 125 -4.58 -16.97 12.14
C VAL A 125 -4.72 -18.47 12.33
N LEU A 126 -3.68 -19.25 11.98
CA LEU A 126 -3.65 -20.70 12.19
C LEU A 126 -2.85 -21.10 13.42
N ARG A 127 -1.72 -20.43 13.64
CA ARG A 127 -0.79 -20.69 14.75
C ARG A 127 -0.19 -19.40 15.26
N THR A 128 0.12 -19.39 16.54
CA THR A 128 0.84 -18.29 17.20
C THR A 128 2.07 -18.81 17.90
N GLY A 129 3.17 -18.08 17.78
CA GLY A 129 4.42 -18.39 18.47
C GLY A 129 4.39 -18.02 19.95
N ALA A 130 5.40 -18.45 20.67
CA ALA A 130 5.53 -18.14 22.10
C ALA A 130 5.50 -16.60 22.34
N GLY A 131 4.77 -16.16 23.37
CA GLY A 131 4.66 -14.75 23.73
C GLY A 131 3.59 -13.96 22.96
N VAL A 132 2.86 -14.57 22.04
CA VAL A 132 1.69 -13.96 21.40
C VAL A 132 0.49 -14.14 22.31
N HIS A 133 -0.15 -13.04 22.72
CA HIS A 133 -1.30 -13.04 23.63
C HIS A 133 -2.54 -12.35 23.07
N THR A 134 -2.35 -11.51 22.03
CA THR A 134 -3.44 -10.72 21.44
C THR A 134 -4.24 -11.53 20.43
N TRP A 135 -3.61 -12.48 19.76
CA TRP A 135 -4.18 -13.24 18.66
C TRP A 135 -4.29 -14.73 19.00
N SER A 136 -5.33 -15.35 18.49
CA SER A 136 -5.62 -16.77 18.65
C SER A 136 -5.90 -17.41 17.28
N PRO A 137 -5.68 -18.73 17.13
CA PRO A 137 -6.16 -19.45 15.95
C PRO A 137 -7.65 -19.19 15.70
N GLY A 138 -8.03 -18.92 14.45
CA GLY A 138 -9.38 -18.55 14.05
C GLY A 138 -9.66 -17.04 13.97
N ASP A 139 -8.79 -16.19 14.49
CA ASP A 139 -8.96 -14.72 14.35
C ASP A 139 -8.82 -14.29 12.89
N GLU A 140 -9.80 -13.52 12.41
CA GLU A 140 -9.77 -12.89 11.08
C GLU A 140 -8.96 -11.59 11.13
N VAL A 141 -7.92 -11.53 10.32
CA VAL A 141 -6.92 -10.47 10.39
C VAL A 141 -6.59 -9.87 9.04
N VAL A 142 -6.07 -8.64 9.08
CA VAL A 142 -5.28 -8.02 8.01
C VAL A 142 -3.89 -7.70 8.56
N ALA A 143 -2.88 -7.62 7.69
CA ALA A 143 -1.52 -7.33 8.13
C ALA A 143 -1.04 -5.96 7.64
N HIS A 144 -0.28 -5.27 8.49
CA HIS A 144 0.52 -4.11 8.12
C HIS A 144 1.92 -4.56 7.69
N CYS A 145 2.49 -3.89 6.69
CA CYS A 145 3.76 -4.30 6.09
C CYS A 145 5.01 -4.01 6.94
N LEU A 146 4.92 -3.16 7.97
CA LEU A 146 6.06 -2.84 8.82
C LEU A 146 6.44 -4.02 9.72
N SER A 147 7.71 -4.42 9.68
CA SER A 147 8.31 -5.44 10.56
C SER A 147 9.43 -4.80 11.37
N VAL A 148 9.27 -4.71 12.69
CA VAL A 148 10.19 -4.12 13.66
C VAL A 148 10.31 -5.04 14.87
N GLU A 149 11.51 -5.12 15.46
CA GLU A 149 11.71 -5.74 16.78
C GLU A 149 11.34 -4.73 17.88
N LEU A 150 10.24 -4.98 18.60
CA LEU A 150 9.71 -4.05 19.61
C LEU A 150 10.60 -3.92 20.86
N GLU A 151 11.66 -4.72 21.01
CA GLU A 151 12.65 -4.56 22.07
C GLU A 151 13.58 -3.36 21.84
N SER A 152 13.67 -2.85 20.60
CA SER A 152 14.49 -1.68 20.29
C SER A 152 13.88 -0.41 20.91
N PRO A 153 14.64 0.35 21.72
CA PRO A 153 14.16 1.59 22.32
C PRO A 153 13.85 2.67 21.26
N ASP A 154 14.51 2.65 20.12
CA ASP A 154 14.30 3.60 19.02
C ASP A 154 12.94 3.44 18.36
N GLY A 155 12.35 2.23 18.43
CA GLY A 155 11.04 1.92 17.89
C GLY A 155 9.84 2.39 18.72
N HIS A 156 10.03 2.82 19.97
CA HIS A 156 8.91 2.99 20.90
C HIS A 156 8.02 4.22 20.61
N ASN A 157 8.58 5.34 20.13
CA ASN A 157 7.79 6.54 19.80
C ASN A 157 7.24 6.50 18.38
N ASP A 158 8.11 6.15 17.44
CA ASP A 158 7.76 5.98 16.03
C ASP A 158 8.58 4.82 15.47
N THR A 159 7.94 3.66 15.32
CA THR A 159 8.60 2.44 14.85
C THR A 159 9.20 2.58 13.45
N MET A 160 8.84 3.62 12.69
CA MET A 160 9.48 3.94 11.42
C MET A 160 10.88 4.56 11.56
N LEU A 161 11.28 4.96 12.76
CA LEU A 161 12.63 5.47 13.05
C LEU A 161 13.59 4.36 13.50
N ASP A 162 13.12 3.14 13.66
CA ASP A 162 13.98 2.01 13.99
C ASP A 162 14.95 1.75 12.82
N PRO A 163 16.29 1.78 13.05
CA PRO A 163 17.27 1.54 11.98
C PRO A 163 17.16 0.16 11.34
N GLU A 164 16.59 -0.81 12.05
CA GLU A 164 16.42 -2.19 11.62
C GLU A 164 14.98 -2.49 11.14
N GLN A 165 14.14 -1.47 10.94
CA GLN A 165 12.82 -1.63 10.37
C GLN A 165 12.91 -2.29 8.98
N ARG A 166 11.93 -3.14 8.66
CA ARG A 166 11.83 -3.90 7.41
C ARG A 166 10.42 -3.81 6.84
N ILE A 167 10.35 -3.99 5.55
CA ILE A 167 9.08 -4.15 4.84
C ILE A 167 8.84 -5.65 4.66
N TRP A 168 7.82 -6.17 5.31
CA TRP A 168 7.42 -7.56 5.19
C TRP A 168 7.00 -7.87 3.74
N GLY A 169 7.47 -9.01 3.22
CA GLY A 169 7.23 -9.45 1.85
C GLY A 169 7.98 -8.67 0.77
N PHE A 170 8.92 -7.79 1.18
CA PHE A 170 9.84 -7.06 0.32
C PHE A 170 11.29 -7.12 0.86
N GLU A 171 11.52 -6.80 2.13
CA GLU A 171 12.82 -6.88 2.81
C GLU A 171 12.90 -8.09 3.75
N THR A 172 11.78 -8.79 3.95
CA THR A 172 11.72 -10.11 4.59
C THR A 172 10.96 -11.09 3.71
N ASN A 173 11.25 -12.40 3.85
CA ASN A 173 10.58 -13.45 3.10
C ASN A 173 9.21 -13.83 3.71
N PHE A 174 8.47 -14.73 3.06
CA PHE A 174 7.17 -15.29 3.47
C PHE A 174 6.03 -14.29 3.45
N GLY A 175 5.94 -13.54 2.31
CA GLY A 175 4.93 -12.51 2.07
C GLY A 175 3.53 -13.05 1.83
N GLY A 176 2.59 -12.11 1.58
CA GLY A 176 1.15 -12.37 1.53
C GLY A 176 0.61 -12.82 0.16
N LEU A 177 1.39 -12.86 -0.91
CA LEU A 177 0.96 -13.43 -2.20
C LEU A 177 1.20 -14.95 -2.20
N ALA A 178 0.53 -15.64 -1.29
CA ALA A 178 0.71 -17.07 -1.02
C ALA A 178 -0.50 -17.62 -0.27
N GLU A 179 -0.58 -18.95 -0.13
CA GLU A 179 -1.61 -19.62 0.67
C GLU A 179 -1.35 -19.50 2.18
N LEU A 180 -0.08 -19.42 2.58
CA LEU A 180 0.34 -19.16 3.96
C LEU A 180 1.32 -18.00 4.02
N ALA A 181 1.27 -17.24 5.10
CA ALA A 181 2.21 -16.15 5.36
C ALA A 181 2.69 -16.18 6.81
N LEU A 182 3.95 -15.79 7.00
CA LEU A 182 4.55 -15.63 8.33
C LEU A 182 4.71 -14.15 8.62
N VAL A 183 4.10 -13.68 9.72
CA VAL A 183 4.11 -12.28 10.13
C VAL A 183 4.46 -12.16 11.61
N LYS A 184 4.97 -11.03 12.05
CA LYS A 184 5.04 -10.71 13.47
C LYS A 184 3.63 -10.37 13.98
N SER A 185 3.31 -10.77 15.19
CA SER A 185 1.98 -10.57 15.79
C SER A 185 1.57 -9.10 15.89
N ASN A 186 2.54 -8.19 16.02
CA ASN A 186 2.31 -6.74 16.04
C ASN A 186 1.94 -6.14 14.68
N GLN A 187 2.15 -6.86 13.58
CA GLN A 187 1.70 -6.45 12.24
C GLN A 187 0.20 -6.68 12.02
N LEU A 188 -0.41 -7.55 12.83
CA LEU A 188 -1.80 -7.94 12.66
C LEU A 188 -2.77 -6.89 13.19
N MET A 189 -3.88 -6.73 12.49
CA MET A 189 -5.02 -5.90 12.86
C MET A 189 -6.31 -6.69 12.59
N PRO A 190 -7.42 -6.41 13.31
CA PRO A 190 -8.67 -7.08 13.04
C PRO A 190 -9.15 -6.75 11.62
N LYS A 191 -9.60 -7.76 10.89
CA LYS A 191 -10.27 -7.57 9.60
C LYS A 191 -11.58 -6.82 9.81
N PRO A 192 -11.87 -5.75 9.02
CA PRO A 192 -13.17 -5.10 9.06
C PRO A 192 -14.30 -6.08 8.73
N ALA A 193 -15.28 -6.25 9.65
CA ALA A 193 -16.28 -7.31 9.56
C ALA A 193 -17.22 -7.21 8.35
N HIS A 194 -17.41 -6.01 7.81
CA HIS A 194 -18.27 -5.74 6.65
C HIS A 194 -17.59 -5.91 5.30
N LEU A 195 -16.28 -6.16 5.27
CA LEU A 195 -15.52 -6.34 4.04
C LEU A 195 -15.30 -7.82 3.74
N SER A 196 -15.31 -8.16 2.46
CA SER A 196 -14.81 -9.44 1.96
C SER A 196 -13.30 -9.53 2.12
N TRP A 197 -12.73 -10.72 1.86
CA TRP A 197 -11.29 -10.94 2.01
C TRP A 197 -10.46 -10.04 1.12
N GLU A 198 -10.78 -9.97 -0.17
CA GLU A 198 -10.07 -9.17 -1.16
C GLU A 198 -10.21 -7.65 -0.91
N GLU A 199 -11.38 -7.22 -0.43
CA GLU A 199 -11.61 -5.84 -0.05
C GLU A 199 -10.82 -5.44 1.19
N ALA A 200 -10.74 -6.33 2.17
CA ALA A 200 -10.00 -6.11 3.41
C ALA A 200 -8.47 -6.14 3.20
N ALA A 201 -7.97 -6.91 2.22
CA ALA A 201 -6.56 -6.95 1.88
C ALA A 201 -6.06 -5.70 1.15
N ALA A 202 -6.93 -5.01 0.40
CA ALA A 202 -6.54 -3.91 -0.48
C ALA A 202 -5.93 -2.67 0.22
N PRO A 203 -6.41 -2.22 1.40
CA PRO A 203 -5.93 -1.00 2.04
C PRO A 203 -4.62 -1.11 2.82
N GLY A 204 -4.13 -2.29 3.15
CA GLY A 204 -3.07 -2.52 4.12
C GLY A 204 -1.90 -1.53 4.00
N LEU A 205 -1.07 -1.67 2.97
CA LEU A 205 0.09 -0.82 2.75
C LEU A 205 -0.31 0.61 2.35
N VAL A 206 -1.14 0.78 1.32
CA VAL A 206 -1.43 2.10 0.74
C VAL A 206 -2.30 2.98 1.64
N GLY A 207 -3.26 2.40 2.35
CA GLY A 207 -4.12 3.12 3.28
C GLY A 207 -3.34 3.64 4.48
N SER A 208 -2.49 2.81 5.09
CA SER A 208 -1.64 3.22 6.21
C SER A 208 -0.60 4.26 5.79
N THR A 209 0.00 4.10 4.59
CA THR A 209 0.94 5.08 4.03
C THR A 209 0.27 6.44 3.82
N ALA A 210 -0.93 6.46 3.21
CA ALA A 210 -1.66 7.71 3.00
C ALA A 210 -2.06 8.37 4.33
N TYR A 211 -2.42 7.57 5.35
CA TYR A 211 -2.73 8.07 6.68
C TYR A 211 -1.51 8.75 7.32
N ARG A 212 -0.35 8.07 7.35
CA ARG A 212 0.88 8.66 7.87
C ARG A 212 1.27 9.93 7.12
N GLN A 213 1.27 9.85 5.80
CA GLN A 213 1.71 10.96 4.96
C GLN A 213 0.83 12.21 5.13
N LEU A 214 -0.50 12.05 5.24
CA LEU A 214 -1.42 13.17 5.26
C LEU A 214 -1.88 13.56 6.66
N VAL A 215 -2.34 12.57 7.46
CA VAL A 215 -3.08 12.82 8.70
C VAL A 215 -2.16 12.86 9.92
N SER A 216 -1.17 11.98 9.97
CA SER A 216 -0.28 11.87 11.13
C SER A 216 0.59 13.12 11.33
N ARG A 217 0.87 13.42 12.61
CA ARG A 217 1.89 14.42 12.98
C ARG A 217 3.31 14.11 12.48
N ASN A 218 3.55 12.84 12.14
CA ASN A 218 4.82 12.38 11.56
C ASN A 218 4.89 12.64 10.03
N GLY A 219 3.79 13.11 9.42
CA GLY A 219 3.69 13.51 8.02
C GLY A 219 3.32 14.98 7.90
N ALA A 220 2.26 15.28 7.13
CA ALA A 220 1.81 16.65 6.90
C ALA A 220 1.02 17.26 8.07
N ASP A 221 0.51 16.43 8.99
CA ASP A 221 -0.30 16.87 10.14
C ASP A 221 -1.54 17.69 9.72
N MET A 222 -2.28 17.17 8.71
CA MET A 222 -3.46 17.82 8.12
C MET A 222 -4.46 18.27 9.18
N LYS A 223 -4.97 19.47 9.04
CA LYS A 223 -6.00 20.04 9.90
C LYS A 223 -7.33 20.19 9.17
N GLN A 224 -8.41 20.22 9.92
CA GLN A 224 -9.71 20.59 9.43
C GLN A 224 -9.66 22.00 8.78
N GLY A 225 -10.20 22.11 7.57
CA GLY A 225 -10.18 23.34 6.79
C GLY A 225 -8.97 23.52 5.85
N ASP A 226 -7.94 22.65 5.94
CA ASP A 226 -6.80 22.71 5.03
C ASP A 226 -7.25 22.43 3.57
N THR A 227 -6.59 23.10 2.62
CA THR A 227 -6.64 22.76 1.19
C THR A 227 -5.48 21.82 0.86
N VAL A 228 -5.80 20.65 0.29
CA VAL A 228 -4.82 19.59 0.01
C VAL A 228 -4.77 19.31 -1.49
N LEU A 229 -3.66 19.65 -2.15
CA LEU A 229 -3.41 19.21 -3.52
C LEU A 229 -2.96 17.76 -3.52
N ILE A 230 -3.67 16.88 -4.22
CA ILE A 230 -3.40 15.43 -4.25
C ILE A 230 -3.06 15.02 -5.68
N TRP A 231 -1.81 14.65 -5.93
CA TRP A 231 -1.40 14.07 -7.21
C TRP A 231 -1.91 12.64 -7.32
N GLY A 232 -2.37 12.24 -8.52
CA GLY A 232 -2.86 10.88 -8.77
C GLY A 232 -4.01 10.48 -7.85
N ALA A 233 -4.95 11.38 -7.61
CA ALA A 233 -5.99 11.28 -6.58
C ALA A 233 -6.94 10.07 -6.70
N SER A 234 -7.01 9.41 -7.85
CA SER A 234 -7.79 8.18 -8.09
C SER A 234 -6.96 6.89 -8.06
N GLY A 235 -5.63 6.99 -7.88
CA GLY A 235 -4.74 5.83 -7.79
C GLY A 235 -4.76 5.17 -6.41
N GLY A 236 -4.04 4.06 -6.24
CA GLY A 236 -4.02 3.30 -4.98
C GLY A 236 -3.74 4.16 -3.75
N LEU A 237 -2.71 4.99 -3.78
CA LEU A 237 -2.35 5.87 -2.66
C LEU A 237 -3.22 7.13 -2.59
N GLY A 238 -3.40 7.81 -3.73
CA GLY A 238 -4.11 9.09 -3.80
C GLY A 238 -5.60 8.99 -3.46
N SER A 239 -6.23 7.86 -3.74
CA SER A 239 -7.64 7.61 -3.40
C SER A 239 -7.88 7.53 -1.89
N TYR A 240 -6.95 6.94 -1.13
CA TYR A 240 -7.01 6.98 0.34
C TYR A 240 -6.72 8.38 0.86
N ALA A 241 -5.75 9.10 0.30
CA ALA A 241 -5.50 10.49 0.67
C ALA A 241 -6.72 11.38 0.42
N THR A 242 -7.43 11.20 -0.69
CA THR A 242 -8.68 11.91 -1.01
C THR A 242 -9.77 11.62 0.03
N GLN A 243 -9.98 10.35 0.38
CA GLN A 243 -10.96 9.97 1.41
C GLN A 243 -10.58 10.49 2.80
N PHE A 244 -9.30 10.43 3.18
CA PHE A 244 -8.84 10.97 4.47
C PHE A 244 -8.99 12.49 4.53
N ALA A 245 -8.71 13.22 3.44
CA ALA A 245 -8.91 14.66 3.38
C ALA A 245 -10.39 15.02 3.59
N LEU A 246 -11.29 14.38 2.85
CA LEU A 246 -12.73 14.60 2.97
C LEU A 246 -13.25 14.25 4.37
N ASN A 247 -12.88 13.08 4.88
CA ASN A 247 -13.29 12.62 6.22
C ASN A 247 -12.75 13.51 7.34
N GLY A 248 -11.54 14.06 7.17
CA GLY A 248 -10.90 14.97 8.11
C GLY A 248 -11.38 16.42 8.02
N GLY A 249 -12.31 16.74 7.10
CA GLY A 249 -12.83 18.10 6.93
C GLY A 249 -11.88 19.04 6.19
N ALA A 250 -10.93 18.50 5.43
CA ALA A 250 -10.09 19.25 4.51
C ALA A 250 -10.72 19.28 3.09
N THR A 251 -10.24 20.17 2.26
CA THR A 251 -10.70 20.34 0.88
C THR A 251 -9.66 19.74 -0.09
N PRO A 252 -9.90 18.57 -0.69
CA PRO A 252 -8.98 18.02 -1.67
C PRO A 252 -9.11 18.70 -3.02
N VAL A 253 -7.98 19.11 -3.61
CA VAL A 253 -7.82 19.44 -5.02
C VAL A 253 -7.20 18.24 -5.71
N CYS A 254 -8.02 17.48 -6.40
CA CYS A 254 -7.65 16.20 -6.99
C CYS A 254 -7.02 16.38 -8.36
N VAL A 255 -5.77 15.95 -8.55
CA VAL A 255 -5.12 15.94 -9.86
C VAL A 255 -5.20 14.54 -10.45
N VAL A 256 -5.80 14.42 -11.62
CA VAL A 256 -6.02 13.17 -12.35
C VAL A 256 -5.53 13.27 -13.80
N SER A 257 -5.69 12.21 -14.59
CA SER A 257 -5.19 12.13 -15.97
C SER A 257 -6.22 11.66 -16.99
N SER A 258 -7.50 11.60 -16.61
CA SER A 258 -8.62 11.30 -17.52
C SER A 258 -9.96 11.60 -16.84
N ASP A 259 -11.04 11.75 -17.65
CA ASP A 259 -12.40 11.95 -17.16
C ASP A 259 -12.88 10.80 -16.28
N ALA A 260 -12.63 9.54 -16.66
CA ALA A 260 -12.99 8.38 -15.83
C ALA A 260 -12.34 8.45 -14.43
N LYS A 261 -11.09 8.90 -14.34
CA LYS A 261 -10.41 9.12 -13.05
C LYS A 261 -10.98 10.32 -12.28
N ALA A 262 -11.46 11.34 -12.99
CA ALA A 262 -12.17 12.47 -12.39
C ALA A 262 -13.50 12.05 -11.79
N ASP A 263 -14.25 11.18 -12.48
CA ASP A 263 -15.53 10.66 -12.00
C ASP A 263 -15.36 9.86 -10.70
N ILE A 264 -14.32 9.03 -10.58
CA ILE A 264 -14.01 8.35 -9.32
C ILE A 264 -13.80 9.35 -8.18
N CYS A 265 -13.08 10.46 -8.43
CA CYS A 265 -12.88 11.48 -7.40
C CYS A 265 -14.20 12.18 -7.04
N ARG A 266 -15.08 12.44 -8.02
CA ARG A 266 -16.44 12.98 -7.77
C ARG A 266 -17.28 12.03 -6.94
N ASP A 267 -17.25 10.74 -7.24
CA ASP A 267 -17.96 9.70 -6.50
C ASP A 267 -17.45 9.53 -5.07
N MET A 268 -16.17 9.83 -4.80
CA MET A 268 -15.65 9.95 -3.44
C MET A 268 -16.16 11.20 -2.72
N GLY A 269 -16.72 12.19 -3.44
CA GLY A 269 -17.19 13.45 -2.89
C GLY A 269 -16.28 14.65 -3.13
N ALA A 270 -15.19 14.50 -3.87
CA ALA A 270 -14.31 15.61 -4.22
C ALA A 270 -14.97 16.54 -5.25
N LYS A 271 -14.88 17.83 -5.01
CA LYS A 271 -15.49 18.87 -5.87
C LYS A 271 -14.46 19.58 -6.75
N LEU A 272 -13.23 19.66 -6.34
CA LEU A 272 -12.17 20.40 -7.01
C LEU A 272 -11.25 19.41 -7.73
N ILE A 273 -11.32 19.37 -9.06
CA ILE A 273 -10.63 18.38 -9.88
C ILE A 273 -9.90 19.07 -11.03
N ILE A 274 -8.67 18.65 -11.28
CA ILE A 274 -7.82 19.08 -12.38
C ILE A 274 -7.45 17.83 -13.19
N ASP A 275 -7.93 17.74 -14.44
CA ASP A 275 -7.41 16.74 -15.39
C ASP A 275 -6.17 17.34 -16.08
N ARG A 276 -4.98 16.87 -15.63
CA ARG A 276 -3.70 17.40 -16.13
C ARG A 276 -3.44 17.14 -17.62
N ARG A 277 -4.08 16.09 -18.19
CA ARG A 277 -3.95 15.77 -19.62
C ARG A 277 -4.91 16.59 -20.47
N ALA A 278 -6.17 16.74 -20.05
CA ALA A 278 -7.13 17.59 -20.72
C ALA A 278 -6.67 19.07 -20.72
N GLU A 279 -6.05 19.50 -19.63
CA GLU A 279 -5.46 20.84 -19.48
C GLU A 279 -4.06 20.96 -20.15
N ASP A 280 -3.50 19.87 -20.71
CA ASP A 280 -2.16 19.82 -21.36
C ASP A 280 -1.04 20.42 -20.51
N TYR A 281 -0.96 20.06 -19.22
CA TYR A 281 0.14 20.52 -18.36
C TYR A 281 1.45 19.83 -18.73
N ARG A 282 2.49 20.63 -19.01
CA ARG A 282 3.86 20.19 -19.34
C ARG A 282 4.86 20.92 -18.47
N PHE A 283 5.15 20.37 -17.29
CA PHE A 283 6.06 21.01 -16.33
C PHE A 283 7.53 20.99 -16.77
N TRP A 284 7.86 20.21 -17.80
CA TRP A 284 9.17 20.11 -18.39
C TRP A 284 9.10 20.44 -19.89
N LYS A 285 10.00 21.29 -20.36
CA LYS A 285 10.16 21.63 -21.79
C LYS A 285 10.92 20.53 -22.54
N ASP A 286 11.89 19.94 -21.86
CA ASP A 286 12.75 18.86 -22.27
C ASP A 286 13.21 18.07 -21.02
N ASP A 287 14.05 17.06 -21.18
CA ASP A 287 14.48 16.19 -20.08
C ASP A 287 15.28 16.90 -18.97
N THR A 288 15.73 18.12 -19.21
CA THR A 288 16.61 18.85 -18.29
C THR A 288 16.05 20.20 -17.84
N THR A 289 15.04 20.74 -18.53
CA THR A 289 14.57 22.14 -18.32
C THR A 289 13.11 22.15 -17.91
N GLN A 290 12.83 22.58 -16.70
CA GLN A 290 11.47 22.81 -16.21
C GLN A 290 10.84 24.08 -16.82
N ASP A 291 9.49 24.12 -16.88
CA ASP A 291 8.74 25.31 -17.32
C ASP A 291 7.98 25.98 -16.16
N PRO A 292 8.54 27.03 -15.54
CA PRO A 292 7.87 27.76 -14.46
C PRO A 292 6.57 28.48 -14.90
N ARG A 293 6.31 28.62 -16.22
CA ARG A 293 5.04 29.17 -16.70
C ARG A 293 3.90 28.22 -16.43
N GLU A 294 4.16 26.91 -16.61
CA GLU A 294 3.20 25.85 -16.32
C GLU A 294 2.90 25.75 -14.82
N TRP A 295 3.89 25.98 -13.95
CA TRP A 295 3.67 26.07 -12.51
C TRP A 295 2.72 27.21 -12.13
N ARG A 296 2.90 28.39 -12.77
CA ARG A 296 2.01 29.56 -12.55
C ARG A 296 0.60 29.28 -13.06
N ARG A 297 0.48 28.58 -14.21
CA ARG A 297 -0.81 28.19 -14.79
C ARG A 297 -1.55 27.23 -13.85
N LEU A 298 -0.86 26.21 -13.31
CA LEU A 298 -1.41 25.29 -12.31
C LEU A 298 -1.84 26.05 -11.04
N GLY A 299 -1.00 26.91 -10.50
CA GLY A 299 -1.33 27.72 -9.32
C GLY A 299 -2.52 28.65 -9.56
N ALA A 300 -2.65 29.25 -10.75
CA ALA A 300 -3.81 30.05 -11.11
C ALA A 300 -5.09 29.20 -11.14
N LYS A 301 -5.03 28.00 -11.71
CA LYS A 301 -6.15 27.06 -11.75
C LYS A 301 -6.56 26.60 -10.35
N ILE A 302 -5.60 26.30 -9.48
CA ILE A 302 -5.90 25.93 -8.09
C ILE A 302 -6.64 27.09 -7.40
N ARG A 303 -6.15 28.34 -7.49
CA ARG A 303 -6.82 29.50 -6.88
C ARG A 303 -8.20 29.76 -7.47
N GLU A 304 -8.38 29.56 -8.79
CA GLU A 304 -9.72 29.62 -9.42
C GLU A 304 -10.70 28.65 -8.75
N LEU A 305 -10.25 27.41 -8.53
CA LEU A 305 -11.09 26.34 -7.95
C LEU A 305 -11.35 26.55 -6.45
N THR A 306 -10.37 27.03 -5.70
CA THR A 306 -10.45 27.21 -4.25
C THR A 306 -11.05 28.53 -3.80
N GLY A 307 -11.28 29.46 -4.73
CA GLY A 307 -11.72 30.81 -4.39
C GLY A 307 -10.61 31.75 -3.96
N GLY A 308 -9.36 31.43 -4.29
CA GLY A 308 -8.17 32.27 -4.06
C GLY A 308 -7.07 31.64 -3.21
N ASP A 309 -7.31 30.47 -2.62
CA ASP A 309 -6.36 29.82 -1.74
C ASP A 309 -5.34 28.97 -2.49
N ASP A 310 -4.07 29.05 -2.07
CA ASP A 310 -3.03 28.11 -2.42
C ASP A 310 -3.08 26.90 -1.44
N PRO A 311 -2.61 25.70 -1.82
CA PRO A 311 -2.67 24.51 -0.97
C PRO A 311 -1.86 24.65 0.33
N ASP A 312 -2.46 24.29 1.46
CA ASP A 312 -1.78 24.10 2.74
C ASP A 312 -0.80 22.95 2.67
N ILE A 313 -1.24 21.89 2.02
CA ILE A 313 -0.50 20.64 1.88
C ILE A 313 -0.49 20.24 0.40
N VAL A 314 0.67 19.77 -0.07
CA VAL A 314 0.79 19.04 -1.33
C VAL A 314 1.14 17.58 -1.01
N PHE A 315 0.22 16.68 -1.31
CA PHE A 315 0.40 15.23 -1.21
C PHE A 315 1.11 14.74 -2.48
N GLU A 316 2.40 14.54 -2.35
CA GLU A 316 3.32 14.26 -3.46
C GLU A 316 3.76 12.79 -3.43
N HIS A 317 3.76 12.14 -4.61
CA HIS A 317 4.32 10.80 -4.79
C HIS A 317 4.86 10.53 -6.20
N PRO A 318 4.52 11.29 -7.26
CA PRO A 318 5.14 11.12 -8.58
C PRO A 318 6.63 11.43 -8.58
N GLY A 319 7.06 12.47 -7.90
CA GLY A 319 8.47 12.82 -7.78
C GLY A 319 8.96 13.77 -8.86
N ARG A 320 9.98 13.37 -9.64
CA ARG A 320 10.69 14.23 -10.58
C ARG A 320 9.78 15.09 -11.45
N GLU A 321 8.74 14.52 -12.02
CA GLU A 321 7.85 15.21 -12.97
C GLU A 321 7.12 16.40 -12.33
N THR A 322 6.69 16.28 -11.08
CA THR A 322 5.76 17.21 -10.42
C THR A 322 6.37 18.04 -9.29
N PHE A 323 7.53 17.65 -8.77
CA PHE A 323 8.07 18.18 -7.52
C PHE A 323 8.37 19.68 -7.56
N GLY A 324 8.85 20.21 -8.72
CA GLY A 324 9.06 21.65 -8.94
C GLY A 324 7.74 22.43 -8.86
N ALA A 325 6.70 21.92 -9.53
CA ALA A 325 5.36 22.50 -9.47
C ALA A 325 4.77 22.43 -8.05
N SER A 326 4.91 21.28 -7.38
CA SER A 326 4.46 21.06 -5.99
C SER A 326 5.09 22.06 -5.03
N THR A 327 6.41 22.28 -5.15
CA THR A 327 7.13 23.26 -4.33
C THR A 327 6.66 24.68 -4.63
N PHE A 328 6.32 25.00 -5.89
CA PHE A 328 5.83 26.32 -6.28
C PHE A 328 4.43 26.58 -5.72
N VAL A 329 3.46 25.68 -5.93
CA VAL A 329 2.03 25.95 -5.64
C VAL A 329 1.66 25.89 -4.16
N ALA A 330 2.42 25.22 -3.31
CA ALA A 330 2.17 25.21 -1.88
C ALA A 330 2.17 26.66 -1.32
N ARG A 331 1.21 26.98 -0.43
CA ARG A 331 1.14 28.32 0.17
C ARG A 331 2.39 28.67 0.99
N LYS A 332 2.52 29.92 1.39
CA LYS A 332 3.53 30.33 2.37
C LYS A 332 3.33 29.57 3.69
N GLY A 333 4.40 28.95 4.20
CA GLY A 333 4.37 28.09 5.38
C GLY A 333 3.73 26.70 5.13
N GLY A 334 3.35 26.38 3.89
CA GLY A 334 2.74 25.09 3.53
C GLY A 334 3.73 23.92 3.53
N THR A 335 3.21 22.71 3.39
CA THR A 335 3.99 21.46 3.47
C THR A 335 3.87 20.66 2.17
N ILE A 336 5.00 20.26 1.61
CA ILE A 336 5.07 19.22 0.57
C ILE A 336 5.47 17.92 1.27
N VAL A 337 4.58 16.94 1.29
CA VAL A 337 4.86 15.65 1.91
C VAL A 337 4.99 14.58 0.84
N THR A 338 6.07 13.80 0.86
CA THR A 338 6.40 12.84 -0.20
C THR A 338 6.77 11.47 0.37
N CYS A 339 6.34 10.38 -0.29
CA CYS A 339 6.64 9.00 0.10
C CYS A 339 7.13 8.11 -1.04
N ALA A 340 7.21 8.62 -2.27
CA ALA A 340 7.59 7.85 -3.44
C ALA A 340 8.21 8.74 -4.52
N SER A 341 8.64 8.13 -5.64
CA SER A 341 9.30 8.80 -6.76
C SER A 341 9.08 8.02 -8.05
N THR A 342 7.81 7.77 -8.42
CA THR A 342 7.45 6.91 -9.57
C THR A 342 7.86 7.48 -10.93
N SER A 343 8.13 8.80 -11.03
CA SER A 343 8.61 9.45 -12.25
C SER A 343 10.13 9.75 -12.24
N GLY A 344 10.84 9.35 -11.20
CA GLY A 344 12.29 9.51 -11.07
C GLY A 344 12.72 9.98 -9.68
N TYR A 345 13.88 9.49 -9.24
CA TYR A 345 14.38 9.65 -7.86
C TYR A 345 15.04 11.01 -7.58
N LEU A 346 15.56 11.68 -8.62
CA LEU A 346 16.21 13.00 -8.47
C LEU A 346 15.19 14.09 -8.70
N HIS A 347 14.91 14.88 -7.66
CA HIS A 347 13.95 15.96 -7.69
C HIS A 347 14.65 17.31 -7.84
N GLU A 348 14.19 18.12 -8.80
CA GLU A 348 14.64 19.48 -9.01
C GLU A 348 13.54 20.46 -8.67
N TYR A 349 13.85 21.51 -7.96
CA TYR A 349 12.95 22.63 -7.65
C TYR A 349 13.72 23.92 -7.45
N ASP A 350 13.05 25.06 -7.63
CA ASP A 350 13.63 26.37 -7.35
C ASP A 350 13.56 26.65 -5.85
N ASN A 351 14.72 26.57 -5.19
CA ASN A 351 14.82 26.73 -3.74
C ASN A 351 14.33 28.08 -3.21
N ARG A 352 14.25 29.13 -4.06
CA ARG A 352 13.68 30.40 -3.67
C ARG A 352 12.23 30.29 -3.24
N TYR A 353 11.44 29.42 -3.89
CA TYR A 353 10.05 29.16 -3.50
C TYR A 353 9.92 28.36 -2.20
N LEU A 354 10.93 27.61 -1.81
CA LEU A 354 10.97 26.92 -0.53
C LEU A 354 11.32 27.87 0.63
N TRP A 355 12.54 28.42 0.62
CA TRP A 355 13.04 29.16 1.79
C TRP A 355 12.42 30.53 1.96
N MET A 356 12.19 31.31 0.89
CA MET A 356 11.53 32.64 0.99
C MET A 356 10.07 32.54 1.44
N SER A 357 9.42 31.40 1.15
CA SER A 357 8.04 31.15 1.53
C SER A 357 7.90 30.27 2.78
N LEU A 358 9.02 29.97 3.48
CA LEU A 358 9.03 29.20 4.73
C LEU A 358 8.31 27.86 4.64
N LYS A 359 8.34 27.20 3.46
CA LYS A 359 7.68 25.92 3.21
C LYS A 359 8.49 24.78 3.81
N ARG A 360 7.87 23.64 3.97
CA ARG A 360 8.49 22.41 4.46
C ARG A 360 8.41 21.33 3.41
N ILE A 361 9.48 20.55 3.27
CA ILE A 361 9.48 19.26 2.56
C ILE A 361 9.63 18.17 3.62
N VAL A 362 8.67 17.27 3.68
CA VAL A 362 8.61 16.19 4.69
C VAL A 362 8.65 14.86 3.97
N GLY A 363 9.64 14.03 4.31
CA GLY A 363 9.69 12.63 3.90
C GLY A 363 8.71 11.80 4.73
N SER A 364 7.99 10.89 4.08
CA SER A 364 7.13 9.92 4.72
C SER A 364 7.40 8.54 4.11
N HIS A 365 7.32 7.50 4.92
CA HIS A 365 7.56 6.13 4.47
C HIS A 365 6.64 5.19 5.24
N PHE A 366 5.81 4.41 4.54
CA PHE A 366 4.78 3.54 5.15
C PHE A 366 4.03 4.20 6.31
N ALA A 367 3.92 3.48 7.44
CA ALA A 367 3.30 3.95 8.67
C ALA A 367 3.84 3.13 9.86
N ASN A 368 3.82 3.70 11.03
CA ASN A 368 4.02 2.92 12.25
C ASN A 368 2.76 2.11 12.61
N TYR A 369 2.85 1.21 13.57
CA TYR A 369 1.72 0.34 13.94
C TYR A 369 0.52 1.13 14.42
N ARG A 370 0.71 2.23 15.17
CA ARG A 370 -0.38 3.07 15.64
C ARG A 370 -1.13 3.73 14.49
N GLU A 371 -0.41 4.27 13.52
CA GLU A 371 -0.98 4.90 12.33
C GLU A 371 -1.76 3.89 11.47
N ALA A 372 -1.23 2.67 11.32
CA ALA A 372 -1.91 1.60 10.61
C ALA A 372 -3.22 1.18 11.31
N TRP A 373 -3.20 1.05 12.64
CA TRP A 373 -4.40 0.78 13.44
C TRP A 373 -5.46 1.89 13.32
N GLU A 374 -5.04 3.16 13.33
CA GLU A 374 -5.96 4.30 13.17
C GLU A 374 -6.59 4.29 11.76
N ALA A 375 -5.80 4.02 10.71
CA ALA A 375 -6.30 3.89 9.35
C ALA A 375 -7.31 2.73 9.25
N ASN A 376 -6.96 1.54 9.75
CA ASN A 376 -7.84 0.37 9.75
C ASN A 376 -9.13 0.62 10.56
N ARG A 377 -9.04 1.36 11.68
CA ARG A 377 -10.21 1.75 12.48
C ARG A 377 -11.20 2.62 11.68
N LEU A 378 -10.71 3.54 10.84
CA LEU A 378 -11.57 4.35 9.98
C LEU A 378 -12.28 3.49 8.95
N ILE A 379 -11.58 2.49 8.39
CA ILE A 379 -12.17 1.53 7.45
C ILE A 379 -13.23 0.68 8.17
N ALA A 380 -12.92 0.13 9.35
CA ALA A 380 -13.87 -0.67 10.13
C ALA A 380 -15.13 0.10 10.54
N LYS A 381 -15.06 1.43 10.61
CA LYS A 381 -16.20 2.33 10.88
C LYS A 381 -16.95 2.79 9.62
N GLY A 382 -16.55 2.33 8.42
CA GLY A 382 -17.16 2.76 7.16
C GLY A 382 -16.96 4.25 6.83
N LEU A 383 -15.91 4.87 7.37
CA LEU A 383 -15.55 6.26 7.08
C LEU A 383 -14.57 6.38 5.91
N VAL A 384 -13.85 5.32 5.64
CA VAL A 384 -12.94 5.13 4.52
C VAL A 384 -13.20 3.75 3.92
N HIS A 385 -13.21 3.64 2.61
CA HIS A 385 -13.62 2.43 1.90
C HIS A 385 -12.48 1.87 1.05
N PRO A 386 -12.48 0.54 0.79
CA PRO A 386 -11.52 -0.06 -0.13
C PRO A 386 -11.56 0.60 -1.50
N THR A 387 -10.42 0.61 -2.16
CA THR A 387 -10.29 1.16 -3.52
C THR A 387 -9.99 0.05 -4.53
N LEU A 388 -10.51 -1.13 -4.28
CA LEU A 388 -10.31 -2.33 -5.09
C LEU A 388 -11.09 -2.23 -6.41
N SER A 389 -10.39 -2.35 -7.54
CA SER A 389 -11.01 -2.28 -8.86
C SER A 389 -11.21 -3.64 -9.52
N GLN A 390 -10.26 -4.53 -9.35
CA GLN A 390 -10.27 -5.86 -9.98
C GLN A 390 -9.46 -6.86 -9.16
N THR A 391 -9.74 -8.14 -9.38
CA THR A 391 -9.14 -9.25 -8.65
C THR A 391 -8.67 -10.33 -9.61
N TYR A 392 -7.57 -10.98 -9.27
CA TYR A 392 -6.99 -12.09 -10.02
C TYR A 392 -6.84 -13.31 -9.12
N PRO A 393 -6.91 -14.53 -9.64
CA PRO A 393 -6.48 -15.71 -8.89
C PRO A 393 -4.97 -15.71 -8.68
N LEU A 394 -4.49 -16.45 -7.67
CA LEU A 394 -3.06 -16.50 -7.31
C LEU A 394 -2.16 -16.88 -8.49
N GLU A 395 -2.63 -17.78 -9.35
CA GLU A 395 -1.96 -18.24 -10.57
C GLU A 395 -1.71 -17.11 -11.60
N GLN A 396 -2.48 -16.03 -11.52
CA GLN A 396 -2.39 -14.90 -12.43
C GLN A 396 -1.74 -13.65 -11.79
N THR A 397 -1.01 -13.82 -10.69
CA THR A 397 -0.34 -12.69 -10.02
C THR A 397 0.61 -11.94 -10.95
N GLY A 398 1.25 -12.62 -11.90
CA GLY A 398 2.08 -11.98 -12.92
C GLY A 398 1.28 -10.98 -13.78
N GLU A 399 0.08 -11.35 -14.22
CA GLU A 399 -0.82 -10.46 -14.98
C GLU A 399 -1.29 -9.29 -14.12
N ALA A 400 -1.65 -9.54 -12.86
CA ALA A 400 -2.03 -8.49 -11.91
C ALA A 400 -0.89 -7.48 -11.71
N ALA A 401 0.35 -7.93 -11.56
CA ALA A 401 1.52 -7.08 -11.43
C ALA A 401 1.81 -6.30 -12.74
N TRP A 402 1.58 -6.91 -13.90
CA TRP A 402 1.74 -6.26 -15.19
C TRP A 402 0.73 -5.13 -15.41
N GLU A 403 -0.53 -5.29 -14.99
CA GLU A 403 -1.53 -4.21 -15.02
C GLU A 403 -1.08 -2.99 -14.20
N VAL A 404 -0.51 -3.26 -13.02
CA VAL A 404 0.01 -2.20 -12.14
C VAL A 404 1.25 -1.54 -12.76
N HIS A 405 2.19 -2.33 -13.29
CA HIS A 405 3.41 -1.85 -13.95
C HIS A 405 3.10 -0.94 -15.14
N CYS A 406 2.13 -1.33 -15.97
CA CYS A 406 1.68 -0.55 -17.13
C CYS A 406 0.75 0.62 -16.77
N ASN A 407 0.43 0.83 -15.48
CA ASN A 407 -0.51 1.87 -15.01
C ASN A 407 -1.89 1.81 -15.71
N ARG A 408 -2.40 0.58 -15.95
CA ARG A 408 -3.70 0.34 -16.61
C ARG A 408 -4.84 0.09 -15.63
N HIS A 409 -4.54 0.06 -14.34
CA HIS A 409 -5.50 -0.13 -13.26
C HIS A 409 -5.98 1.21 -12.69
N GLN A 410 -7.06 1.13 -11.90
CA GLN A 410 -7.55 2.20 -11.04
C GLN A 410 -7.54 1.68 -9.59
N GLY A 411 -7.31 2.54 -8.60
CA GLY A 411 -7.27 2.10 -7.20
C GLY A 411 -6.26 0.97 -6.98
N LYS A 412 -6.75 -0.18 -6.50
CA LYS A 412 -5.96 -1.36 -6.13
C LYS A 412 -6.35 -2.60 -6.94
N VAL A 413 -5.39 -3.47 -7.17
CA VAL A 413 -5.56 -4.79 -7.79
C VAL A 413 -5.39 -5.86 -6.71
N GLY A 414 -6.42 -6.68 -6.52
CA GLY A 414 -6.47 -7.77 -5.55
C GLY A 414 -6.00 -9.10 -6.14
N VAL A 415 -5.61 -10.02 -5.26
CA VAL A 415 -5.27 -11.41 -5.60
C VAL A 415 -5.96 -12.33 -4.59
N LEU A 416 -6.78 -13.26 -5.09
CA LEU A 416 -7.36 -14.34 -4.30
C LEU A 416 -6.30 -15.43 -4.10
N CYS A 417 -5.95 -15.72 -2.85
CA CYS A 417 -4.93 -16.71 -2.51
C CYS A 417 -5.58 -18.07 -2.21
N LEU A 418 -6.27 -18.19 -1.07
CA LEU A 418 -7.06 -19.37 -0.72
C LEU A 418 -8.55 -19.18 -1.02
N ALA A 419 -9.05 -17.94 -1.04
CA ALA A 419 -10.45 -17.69 -1.35
C ALA A 419 -10.77 -18.18 -2.77
N PRO A 420 -11.77 -19.08 -2.94
CA PRO A 420 -12.10 -19.65 -4.23
C PRO A 420 -12.84 -18.64 -5.14
N GLU A 421 -13.45 -17.61 -4.56
CA GLU A 421 -14.21 -16.57 -5.27
C GLU A 421 -14.23 -15.27 -4.45
N GLU A 422 -14.63 -14.19 -5.08
CA GLU A 422 -14.82 -12.88 -4.45
C GLU A 422 -16.05 -12.86 -3.54
N GLY A 423 -16.11 -11.88 -2.64
CA GLY A 423 -17.27 -11.59 -1.79
C GLY A 423 -17.34 -12.44 -0.51
N LEU A 424 -16.42 -13.37 -0.31
CA LEU A 424 -16.40 -14.22 0.89
C LEU A 424 -15.81 -13.49 2.11
N GLY A 425 -16.15 -13.96 3.32
CA GLY A 425 -15.59 -13.48 4.59
C GLY A 425 -16.31 -12.27 5.18
N VAL A 426 -17.46 -11.87 4.68
CA VAL A 426 -18.29 -10.82 5.27
C VAL A 426 -18.98 -11.37 6.54
N ARG A 427 -18.79 -10.69 7.67
CA ARG A 427 -19.40 -11.04 8.96
C ARG A 427 -20.52 -10.07 9.39
N ASP A 428 -20.49 -8.84 8.92
CA ASP A 428 -21.53 -7.83 9.16
C ASP A 428 -22.19 -7.41 7.85
N GLN A 429 -23.14 -8.23 7.41
CA GLN A 429 -23.87 -8.01 6.17
C GLN A 429 -24.74 -6.74 6.24
N HIS A 430 -25.34 -6.45 7.38
CA HIS A 430 -26.19 -5.27 7.53
C HIS A 430 -25.40 -3.96 7.38
N PHE A 431 -24.23 -3.88 8.01
CA PHE A 431 -23.35 -2.72 7.88
C PHE A 431 -22.78 -2.61 6.45
N ARG A 432 -22.46 -3.75 5.81
CA ARG A 432 -22.03 -3.80 4.42
C ARG A 432 -23.06 -3.18 3.46
N GLU A 433 -24.32 -3.55 3.56
CA GLU A 433 -25.40 -3.05 2.70
C GLU A 433 -25.52 -1.53 2.74
N ALA A 434 -25.35 -0.92 3.90
CA ALA A 434 -25.35 0.54 4.06
C ALA A 434 -24.18 1.24 3.35
N HIS A 435 -23.09 0.52 3.09
CA HIS A 435 -21.85 1.06 2.49
C HIS A 435 -21.53 0.48 1.11
N LEU A 436 -22.39 -0.37 0.55
CA LEU A 436 -22.12 -1.17 -0.65
C LEU A 436 -21.71 -0.31 -1.86
N GLN A 437 -22.38 0.82 -2.09
CA GLN A 437 -22.03 1.73 -3.18
C GLN A 437 -20.60 2.27 -3.04
N ALA A 438 -20.21 2.64 -1.84
CA ALA A 438 -18.88 3.18 -1.56
C ALA A 438 -17.79 2.11 -1.67
N ILE A 439 -18.08 0.88 -1.22
CA ILE A 439 -17.18 -0.28 -1.32
C ILE A 439 -16.91 -0.63 -2.79
N ASN A 440 -17.94 -0.61 -3.63
CA ASN A 440 -17.85 -1.01 -5.04
C ASN A 440 -17.47 0.13 -6.01
N ARG A 441 -17.17 1.33 -5.49
CA ARG A 441 -16.92 2.53 -6.29
C ARG A 441 -15.88 2.35 -7.39
N PHE A 442 -14.86 1.55 -7.16
CA PHE A 442 -13.78 1.29 -8.10
C PHE A 442 -14.03 0.07 -9.00
N ARG A 443 -15.03 -0.77 -8.70
CA ARG A 443 -15.32 -2.01 -9.44
C ARG A 443 -16.22 -1.79 -10.67
N GLY A 444 -16.88 -0.66 -10.79
CA GLY A 444 -17.86 -0.35 -11.83
C GLY A 444 -17.37 0.58 -12.94
N THR A 445 -16.08 0.83 -13.01
CA THR A 445 -15.48 1.82 -13.94
C THR A 445 -14.66 1.19 -15.04
#